data_60243ce3d6d01fdf74a3848b3db9d2b0
#
_entry.id   60243ce3d6d01fdf74a3848b3db9d2b0
#
_cell.length_a   1.000
_cell.length_b   1.000
_cell.length_c   1.000
_cell.angle_alpha   90.00
_cell.angle_beta   90.00
_cell.angle_gamma   90.00
#
_symmetry.space_group_name_H-M   'P 1'
#
loop_
_entity.id
_entity.type
_entity.pdbx_description
1 polymer ?
#
loop_
_entity_poly.entity_id
_entity_poly.type
_entity_poly.pdbx_seq_one_letter_code
_entity_poly.pdbx_strand_id
1 'polypeptide(L)'
;EICDTLAAAQGLGLGGGALYRAIRDFCDRDDLDLAAQLALQTRPAPPLLTAAEEWLRRPLSAAALTADRADLFGRLVMQIYGFGAQRPKLSTARAYGEIFENCLRIADWALRRKDLTVLARIIYCICLIDPDHDVGPWLSDIVASQRPDGSFPDRTGFGTQDQDFAVAGRSTIAAVAALHMVR
;
A
#
# COMPACT_ATOMS: atom_id res chain seq x y z
N GLU A 1 -5.64 -9.88 0.03
CA GLU A 1 -6.77 -10.09 0.99
C GLU A 1 -6.61 -11.37 1.83
N ILE A 2 -6.49 -12.57 1.22
CA ILE A 2 -6.34 -13.83 1.99
C ILE A 2 -5.06 -13.78 2.82
N CYS A 3 -3.93 -13.38 2.23
CA CYS A 3 -2.65 -13.30 2.93
C CYS A 3 -2.66 -12.24 4.05
N ASP A 4 -3.33 -11.10 3.83
CA ASP A 4 -3.46 -10.05 4.85
C ASP A 4 -4.32 -10.55 6.03
N THR A 5 -5.37 -11.31 5.73
CA THR A 5 -6.22 -11.95 6.75
C THR A 5 -5.43 -12.99 7.55
N LEU A 6 -4.55 -13.76 6.89
CA LEU A 6 -3.68 -14.72 7.58
C LEU A 6 -2.66 -14.04 8.49
N ALA A 7 -2.04 -12.95 8.03
CA ALA A 7 -1.11 -12.18 8.84
C ALA A 7 -1.80 -11.61 10.09
N ALA A 8 -3.03 -11.08 9.94
CA ALA A 8 -3.83 -10.61 11.06
C ALA A 8 -4.19 -11.76 12.03
N ALA A 9 -4.62 -12.91 11.52
CA ALA A 9 -4.94 -14.10 12.32
C ALA A 9 -3.72 -14.62 13.08
N GLN A 10 -2.55 -14.61 12.48
CA GLN A 10 -1.29 -15.00 13.12
C GLN A 10 -0.92 -14.02 14.24
N GLY A 11 -1.06 -12.72 14.02
CA GLY A 11 -0.84 -11.69 15.05
C GLY A 11 -1.77 -11.81 16.26
N LEU A 12 -2.97 -12.36 16.05
CA LEU A 12 -3.95 -12.64 17.11
C LEU A 12 -3.77 -14.02 17.76
N GLY A 13 -2.74 -14.78 17.41
CA GLY A 13 -2.48 -16.12 17.96
C GLY A 13 -3.41 -17.23 17.42
N LEU A 14 -4.15 -16.98 16.34
CA LEU A 14 -5.10 -17.92 15.75
C LEU A 14 -4.47 -18.89 14.73
N GLY A 15 -3.15 -18.93 14.64
CA GLY A 15 -2.39 -19.65 13.61
C GLY A 15 -2.38 -21.19 13.67
N GLY A 16 -3.05 -21.82 14.64
CA GLY A 16 -2.97 -23.27 14.86
C GLY A 16 -4.01 -24.13 14.15
N GLY A 17 -5.04 -23.54 13.56
CA GLY A 17 -6.17 -24.27 12.98
C GLY A 17 -5.84 -24.94 11.63
N ALA A 18 -6.58 -26.00 11.27
CA ALA A 18 -6.41 -26.71 9.99
C ALA A 18 -6.65 -25.79 8.79
N LEU A 19 -7.65 -24.93 8.88
CA LEU A 19 -7.95 -23.93 7.83
C LEU A 19 -6.79 -22.95 7.64
N TYR A 20 -6.21 -22.44 8.75
CA TYR A 20 -5.05 -21.56 8.69
C TYR A 20 -3.88 -22.25 7.97
N ARG A 21 -3.57 -23.49 8.33
CA ARG A 21 -2.48 -24.24 7.68
C ARG A 21 -2.74 -24.44 6.18
N ALA A 22 -3.96 -24.84 5.79
CA ALA A 22 -4.33 -25.02 4.40
C ALA A 22 -4.23 -23.73 3.58
N ILE A 23 -4.66 -22.59 4.15
CA ILE A 23 -4.52 -21.28 3.51
C ILE A 23 -3.06 -20.85 3.44
N ARG A 24 -2.26 -21.09 4.48
CA ARG A 24 -0.83 -20.83 4.49
C ARG A 24 -0.11 -21.66 3.43
N ASP A 25 -0.41 -22.96 3.35
CA ASP A 25 0.19 -23.85 2.35
C ASP A 25 -0.19 -23.43 0.91
N PHE A 26 -1.39 -22.89 0.72
CA PHE A 26 -1.79 -22.25 -0.54
C PHE A 26 -0.97 -20.97 -0.80
N CYS A 27 -0.71 -20.19 0.23
CA CYS A 27 0.06 -18.95 0.15
C CYS A 27 1.59 -19.17 0.05
N ASP A 28 2.11 -20.33 0.46
CA ASP A 28 3.54 -20.68 0.33
C ASP A 28 3.92 -21.13 -1.11
N ARG A 29 3.00 -20.96 -2.08
CA ARG A 29 3.27 -21.31 -3.49
C ARG A 29 4.16 -20.25 -4.14
N ASP A 30 4.99 -20.69 -5.07
CA ASP A 30 5.98 -19.86 -5.77
C ASP A 30 5.37 -18.74 -6.63
N ASP A 31 4.05 -18.78 -6.87
CA ASP A 31 3.31 -17.81 -7.67
C ASP A 31 2.78 -16.60 -6.85
N LEU A 32 3.01 -16.58 -5.53
CA LEU A 32 2.62 -15.44 -4.71
C LEU A 32 3.47 -14.21 -4.99
N ASP A 33 2.79 -13.07 -5.03
CA ASP A 33 3.52 -11.81 -5.11
C ASP A 33 4.36 -11.58 -3.83
N LEU A 34 5.41 -10.78 -4.00
CA LEU A 34 6.39 -10.52 -2.94
C LEU A 34 5.75 -9.88 -1.69
N ALA A 35 4.66 -9.10 -1.86
CA ALA A 35 3.95 -8.48 -0.75
C ALA A 35 3.16 -9.53 0.07
N ALA A 36 2.58 -10.52 -0.60
CA ALA A 36 1.91 -11.62 0.08
C ALA A 36 2.91 -12.46 0.90
N GLN A 37 4.09 -12.73 0.34
CA GLN A 37 5.14 -13.44 1.05
C GLN A 37 5.62 -12.67 2.30
N LEU A 38 5.79 -11.35 2.20
CA LEU A 38 6.13 -10.50 3.35
C LEU A 38 5.04 -10.51 4.42
N ALA A 39 3.76 -10.42 4.00
CA ALA A 39 2.62 -10.39 4.93
C ALA A 39 2.49 -11.67 5.77
N LEU A 40 2.93 -12.81 5.24
CA LEU A 40 2.88 -14.08 5.95
C LEU A 40 3.98 -14.25 7.02
N GLN A 41 4.96 -13.38 7.05
CA GLN A 41 6.09 -13.50 7.98
C GLN A 41 6.00 -12.45 9.09
N THR A 42 5.91 -12.89 10.34
CA THR A 42 5.95 -12.02 11.53
C THR A 42 7.29 -11.24 11.60
N ARG A 43 8.36 -11.86 11.08
CA ARG A 43 9.69 -11.25 10.90
C ARG A 43 10.22 -11.71 9.56
N PRO A 44 10.10 -10.88 8.51
CA PRO A 44 10.58 -11.23 7.18
C PRO A 44 12.08 -11.60 7.21
N ALA A 45 12.39 -12.70 6.54
CA ALA A 45 13.79 -13.12 6.41
C ALA A 45 14.59 -12.08 5.61
N PRO A 46 15.88 -11.86 5.94
CA PRO A 46 16.71 -10.89 5.24
C PRO A 46 16.72 -11.01 3.70
N PRO A 47 16.74 -12.20 3.09
CA PRO A 47 16.66 -12.33 1.63
C PRO A 47 15.37 -11.77 1.04
N LEU A 48 14.24 -11.93 1.75
CA LEU A 48 12.95 -11.42 1.29
C LEU A 48 12.88 -9.90 1.36
N LEU A 49 13.44 -9.29 2.42
CA LEU A 49 13.58 -7.84 2.54
C LEU A 49 14.48 -7.27 1.44
N THR A 50 15.59 -7.94 1.14
CA THR A 50 16.49 -7.54 0.04
C THR A 50 15.77 -7.60 -1.30
N ALA A 51 15.03 -8.66 -1.58
CA ALA A 51 14.25 -8.80 -2.80
C ALA A 51 13.17 -7.70 -2.92
N ALA A 52 12.50 -7.36 -1.81
CA ALA A 52 11.53 -6.27 -1.77
C ALA A 52 12.19 -4.91 -2.05
N GLU A 53 13.33 -4.63 -1.40
CA GLU A 53 14.09 -3.41 -1.64
C GLU A 53 14.53 -3.29 -3.10
N GLU A 54 15.12 -4.33 -3.67
CA GLU A 54 15.55 -4.36 -5.06
C GLU A 54 14.38 -4.10 -6.02
N TRP A 55 13.21 -4.68 -5.75
CA TRP A 55 12.02 -4.48 -6.56
C TRP A 55 11.52 -3.05 -6.48
N LEU A 56 11.46 -2.47 -5.27
CA LEU A 56 10.99 -1.10 -5.01
C LEU A 56 11.90 -0.03 -5.62
N ARG A 57 13.19 -0.29 -5.71
CA ARG A 57 14.19 0.63 -6.26
C ARG A 57 14.21 0.69 -7.79
N ARG A 58 13.62 -0.29 -8.47
CA ARG A 58 13.61 -0.31 -9.94
C ARG A 58 12.87 0.92 -10.47
N PRO A 59 13.51 1.70 -11.37
CA PRO A 59 12.87 2.88 -11.92
C PRO A 59 11.55 2.52 -12.60
N LEU A 60 10.48 3.24 -12.24
CA LEU A 60 9.17 3.06 -12.83
C LEU A 60 9.00 4.03 -14.00
N SER A 61 8.88 3.52 -15.21
CA SER A 61 8.47 4.34 -16.36
C SER A 61 6.94 4.47 -16.37
N ALA A 62 6.43 5.59 -16.88
CA ALA A 62 4.99 5.81 -17.01
C ALA A 62 4.29 4.71 -17.84
N ALA A 63 4.97 4.16 -18.84
CA ALA A 63 4.46 3.08 -19.69
C ALA A 63 4.38 1.73 -18.95
N ALA A 64 5.19 1.52 -17.91
CA ALA A 64 5.21 0.29 -17.12
C ALA A 64 4.28 0.33 -15.90
N LEU A 65 3.65 1.48 -15.61
CA LEU A 65 2.74 1.64 -14.49
C LEU A 65 1.34 1.11 -14.84
N THR A 66 0.91 0.12 -14.06
CA THR A 66 -0.45 -0.42 -14.03
C THR A 66 -1.02 -0.26 -12.63
N ALA A 67 -2.35 -0.38 -12.47
CA ALA A 67 -2.99 -0.33 -11.16
C ALA A 67 -2.44 -1.43 -10.24
N ASP A 68 -2.30 -2.66 -10.73
CA ASP A 68 -1.76 -3.79 -9.95
C ASP A 68 -0.32 -3.55 -9.50
N ARG A 69 0.50 -2.97 -10.38
CA ARG A 69 1.91 -2.66 -10.05
C ARG A 69 2.02 -1.55 -9.02
N ALA A 70 1.18 -0.52 -9.13
CA ALA A 70 1.12 0.57 -8.17
C ALA A 70 0.58 0.08 -6.81
N ASP A 71 -0.42 -0.80 -6.82
CA ASP A 71 -0.96 -1.45 -5.62
C ASP A 71 0.09 -2.31 -4.93
N LEU A 72 0.78 -3.18 -5.68
CA LEU A 72 1.88 -4.00 -5.16
C LEU A 72 2.98 -3.13 -4.55
N PHE A 73 3.36 -2.04 -5.22
CA PHE A 73 4.37 -1.11 -4.73
C PHE A 73 3.98 -0.53 -3.37
N GLY A 74 2.77 0.01 -3.24
CA GLY A 74 2.29 0.57 -1.98
C GLY A 74 2.24 -0.46 -0.87
N ARG A 75 1.75 -1.68 -1.15
CA ARG A 75 1.73 -2.79 -0.17
C ARG A 75 3.13 -3.16 0.32
N LEU A 76 4.11 -3.25 -0.58
CA LEU A 76 5.49 -3.55 -0.22
C LEU A 76 6.08 -2.47 0.69
N VAL A 77 5.93 -1.18 0.34
CA VAL A 77 6.40 -0.09 1.20
C VAL A 77 5.76 -0.17 2.58
N MET A 78 4.42 -0.28 2.65
CA MET A 78 3.72 -0.37 3.94
C MET A 78 4.24 -1.52 4.79
N GLN A 79 4.49 -2.69 4.19
CA GLN A 79 4.94 -3.87 4.91
C GLN A 79 6.37 -3.77 5.40
N ILE A 80 7.32 -3.26 4.60
CA ILE A 80 8.70 -3.08 5.06
C ILE A 80 8.81 -2.01 6.16
N TYR A 81 7.87 -1.05 6.19
CA TYR A 81 7.74 -0.07 7.28
C TYR A 81 6.88 -0.59 8.44
N GLY A 82 6.39 -1.84 8.40
CA GLY A 82 5.49 -2.38 9.41
C GLY A 82 4.28 -1.48 9.67
N PHE A 83 3.70 -0.92 8.60
CA PHE A 83 2.59 0.05 8.66
C PHE A 83 2.89 1.27 9.56
N GLY A 84 4.13 1.71 9.59
CA GLY A 84 4.59 2.84 10.40
C GLY A 84 5.15 2.47 11.78
N ALA A 85 5.09 1.20 12.17
CA ALA A 85 5.62 0.74 13.45
C ALA A 85 7.17 0.72 13.51
N GLN A 86 7.83 0.71 12.36
CA GLN A 86 9.29 0.65 12.27
C GLN A 86 9.81 1.38 11.03
N ARG A 87 11.03 1.91 11.13
CA ARG A 87 11.75 2.39 9.96
C ARG A 87 12.64 1.25 9.45
N PRO A 88 12.48 0.78 8.20
CA PRO A 88 13.30 -0.32 7.68
C PRO A 88 14.75 0.14 7.55
N LYS A 89 15.68 -0.79 7.79
CA LYS A 89 17.08 -0.56 7.50
C LYS A 89 17.35 -1.00 6.06
N LEU A 90 17.28 -0.06 5.12
CA LEU A 90 17.62 -0.31 3.72
C LEU A 90 19.14 -0.41 3.52
N SER A 91 19.54 -1.02 2.41
CA SER A 91 20.95 -1.31 2.11
C SER A 91 21.82 -0.05 2.01
N THR A 92 21.25 1.06 1.54
CA THR A 92 21.95 2.33 1.37
C THR A 92 21.01 3.52 1.63
N ALA A 93 21.58 4.69 1.97
CA ALA A 93 20.82 5.93 2.06
C ALA A 93 20.15 6.30 0.71
N ARG A 94 20.80 5.97 -0.42
CA ARG A 94 20.28 6.19 -1.76
C ARG A 94 19.00 5.38 -2.03
N ALA A 95 18.86 4.18 -1.43
CA ALA A 95 17.68 3.34 -1.61
C ALA A 95 16.39 4.05 -1.16
N TYR A 96 16.45 4.81 -0.06
CA TYR A 96 15.30 5.61 0.38
C TYR A 96 14.88 6.63 -0.68
N GLY A 97 15.83 7.36 -1.27
CA GLY A 97 15.55 8.34 -2.32
C GLY A 97 14.97 7.70 -3.58
N GLU A 98 15.50 6.55 -4.01
CA GLU A 98 15.01 5.83 -5.20
C GLU A 98 13.57 5.31 -5.00
N ILE A 99 13.24 4.80 -3.81
CA ILE A 99 11.89 4.37 -3.46
C ILE A 99 10.95 5.59 -3.37
N PHE A 100 11.40 6.66 -2.74
CA PHE A 100 10.64 7.90 -2.63
C PHE A 100 10.28 8.50 -3.99
N GLU A 101 11.24 8.59 -4.90
CA GLU A 101 11.02 9.06 -6.27
C GLU A 101 9.97 8.21 -7.01
N ASN A 102 9.97 6.89 -6.78
CA ASN A 102 8.94 6.03 -7.35
C ASN A 102 7.56 6.30 -6.71
N CYS A 103 7.48 6.60 -5.40
CA CYS A 103 6.23 7.05 -4.79
C CYS A 103 5.68 8.30 -5.47
N LEU A 104 6.51 9.33 -5.70
CA LEU A 104 6.10 10.56 -6.37
C LEU A 104 5.56 10.29 -7.79
N ARG A 105 6.25 9.44 -8.55
CA ARG A 105 5.81 9.06 -9.91
C ARG A 105 4.46 8.32 -9.90
N ILE A 106 4.24 7.45 -8.91
CA ILE A 106 2.96 6.74 -8.78
C ILE A 106 1.86 7.70 -8.33
N ALA A 107 2.14 8.65 -7.42
CA ALA A 107 1.17 9.65 -6.99
C ALA A 107 0.67 10.49 -8.19
N ASP A 108 1.58 11.00 -9.00
CA ASP A 108 1.24 11.75 -10.21
C ASP A 108 0.49 10.90 -11.25
N TRP A 109 0.84 9.63 -11.37
CA TRP A 109 0.16 8.70 -12.26
C TRP A 109 -1.27 8.42 -11.77
N ALA A 110 -1.45 8.16 -10.47
CA ALA A 110 -2.76 7.89 -9.86
C ALA A 110 -3.68 9.12 -9.95
N LEU A 111 -3.14 10.33 -9.70
CA LEU A 111 -3.87 11.59 -9.86
C LEU A 111 -4.42 11.76 -11.28
N ARG A 112 -3.56 11.58 -12.30
CA ARG A 112 -3.98 11.67 -13.70
C ARG A 112 -5.06 10.66 -14.09
N ARG A 113 -5.05 9.47 -13.46
CA ARG A 113 -6.06 8.42 -13.69
C ARG A 113 -7.29 8.57 -12.81
N LYS A 114 -7.25 9.50 -11.88
CA LYS A 114 -8.30 9.70 -10.87
C LYS A 114 -8.50 8.46 -9.97
N ASP A 115 -7.46 7.66 -9.77
CA ASP A 115 -7.48 6.49 -8.90
C ASP A 115 -7.23 6.90 -7.45
N LEU A 116 -8.31 7.13 -6.71
CA LEU A 116 -8.25 7.62 -5.33
C LEU A 116 -7.60 6.58 -4.40
N THR A 117 -7.90 5.32 -4.59
CA THR A 117 -7.38 4.25 -3.72
C THR A 117 -5.86 4.14 -3.78
N VAL A 118 -5.31 4.15 -5.00
CA VAL A 118 -3.86 4.13 -5.21
C VAL A 118 -3.23 5.43 -4.73
N LEU A 119 -3.85 6.58 -5.05
CA LEU A 119 -3.34 7.89 -4.63
C LEU A 119 -3.22 7.98 -3.10
N ALA A 120 -4.29 7.64 -2.38
CA ALA A 120 -4.31 7.67 -0.93
C ALA A 120 -3.24 6.74 -0.32
N ARG A 121 -3.12 5.51 -0.84
CA ARG A 121 -2.10 4.56 -0.37
C ARG A 121 -0.69 5.08 -0.58
N ILE A 122 -0.42 5.70 -1.72
CA ILE A 122 0.91 6.24 -2.02
C ILE A 122 1.22 7.48 -1.19
N ILE A 123 0.24 8.35 -0.90
CA ILE A 123 0.42 9.45 0.06
C ILE A 123 0.82 8.88 1.43
N TYR A 124 0.14 7.85 1.91
CA TYR A 124 0.54 7.16 3.13
C TYR A 124 2.00 6.69 3.07
N CYS A 125 2.44 6.08 1.96
CA CYS A 125 3.81 5.64 1.77
C CYS A 125 4.82 6.80 1.74
N ILE A 126 4.47 7.93 1.11
CA ILE A 126 5.29 9.15 1.09
C ILE A 126 5.52 9.64 2.53
N CYS A 127 4.46 9.75 3.33
CA CYS A 127 4.55 10.16 4.72
C CYS A 127 5.34 9.17 5.62
N LEU A 128 5.33 7.87 5.28
CA LEU A 128 6.18 6.89 5.97
C LEU A 128 7.67 7.11 5.72
N ILE A 129 8.03 7.51 4.52
CA ILE A 129 9.42 7.70 4.09
C ILE A 129 9.93 9.07 4.53
N ASP A 130 9.15 10.10 4.25
CA ASP A 130 9.42 11.51 4.56
C ASP A 130 8.17 12.18 5.14
N PRO A 131 8.05 12.22 6.49
CA PRO A 131 6.89 12.80 7.16
C PRO A 131 6.72 14.30 6.94
N ASP A 132 7.79 15.01 6.54
CA ASP A 132 7.80 16.45 6.35
C ASP A 132 7.50 16.86 4.89
N HIS A 133 7.32 15.89 4.01
CA HIS A 133 6.99 16.16 2.60
C HIS A 133 5.60 16.77 2.44
N ASP A 134 5.49 17.86 1.67
CA ASP A 134 4.20 18.47 1.37
C ASP A 134 3.37 17.60 0.41
N VAL A 135 2.38 16.94 0.94
CA VAL A 135 1.40 16.14 0.21
C VAL A 135 0.08 16.89 -0.04
N GLY A 136 -0.01 18.16 0.37
CA GLY A 136 -1.21 18.99 0.26
C GLY A 136 -1.83 19.02 -1.14
N PRO A 137 -1.04 19.16 -2.22
CA PRO A 137 -1.59 19.16 -3.58
C PRO A 137 -2.39 17.91 -3.93
N TRP A 138 -1.93 16.72 -3.54
CA TRP A 138 -2.65 15.45 -3.79
C TRP A 138 -3.78 15.21 -2.79
N LEU A 139 -3.59 15.65 -1.55
CA LEU A 139 -4.55 15.46 -0.48
C LEU A 139 -5.83 16.27 -0.71
N SER A 140 -5.72 17.45 -1.32
CA SER A 140 -6.87 18.30 -1.64
C SER A 140 -7.88 17.59 -2.55
N ASP A 141 -7.42 16.82 -3.54
CA ASP A 141 -8.29 16.05 -4.43
C ASP A 141 -9.00 14.90 -3.71
N ILE A 142 -8.30 14.26 -2.75
CA ILE A 142 -8.91 13.22 -1.91
C ILE A 142 -10.02 13.84 -1.05
N VAL A 143 -9.72 14.91 -0.31
CA VAL A 143 -10.68 15.59 0.58
C VAL A 143 -11.91 16.09 -0.21
N ALA A 144 -11.68 16.70 -1.38
CA ALA A 144 -12.76 17.18 -2.25
C ALA A 144 -13.65 16.05 -2.80
N SER A 145 -13.17 14.81 -2.74
CA SER A 145 -13.92 13.63 -3.21
C SER A 145 -14.78 12.98 -2.13
N GLN A 146 -14.72 13.46 -0.88
CA GLN A 146 -15.49 12.88 0.21
C GLN A 146 -17.00 13.05 -0.04
N ARG A 147 -17.75 11.96 0.20
CA ARG A 147 -19.20 11.93 0.07
C ARG A 147 -19.87 12.48 1.34
N PRO A 148 -21.17 12.85 1.24
CA PRO A 148 -21.93 13.34 2.40
C PRO A 148 -22.05 12.32 3.55
N ASP A 149 -21.96 11.03 3.25
CA ASP A 149 -21.96 9.95 4.26
C ASP A 149 -20.57 9.71 4.90
N GLY A 150 -19.57 10.50 4.51
CA GLY A 150 -18.20 10.40 4.99
C GLY A 150 -17.34 9.36 4.26
N SER A 151 -17.89 8.58 3.35
CA SER A 151 -17.14 7.62 2.55
C SER A 151 -16.35 8.28 1.42
N PHE A 152 -15.42 7.54 0.85
CA PHE A 152 -14.62 7.98 -0.31
C PHE A 152 -14.85 7.03 -1.50
N PRO A 153 -15.07 7.58 -2.71
CA PRO A 153 -15.19 6.78 -3.91
C PRO A 153 -13.83 6.18 -4.34
N ASP A 154 -13.83 5.23 -5.25
CA ASP A 154 -12.60 4.70 -5.86
C ASP A 154 -11.91 5.69 -6.79
N ARG A 155 -12.66 6.67 -7.29
CA ARG A 155 -12.18 7.72 -8.20
C ARG A 155 -12.33 9.11 -7.59
N THR A 156 -11.33 9.98 -7.81
CA THR A 156 -11.40 11.38 -7.42
C THR A 156 -12.43 12.12 -8.29
N GLY A 157 -13.16 13.04 -7.65
CA GLY A 157 -14.16 13.89 -8.31
C GLY A 157 -15.59 13.50 -7.96
N PHE A 158 -16.51 14.45 -8.17
CA PHE A 158 -17.92 14.27 -7.90
C PHE A 158 -18.56 13.36 -8.97
N GLY A 159 -19.28 12.33 -8.59
CA GLY A 159 -20.22 11.70 -9.51
C GLY A 159 -20.30 10.18 -9.59
N THR A 160 -19.66 9.41 -8.71
CA THR A 160 -19.93 7.97 -8.64
C THR A 160 -20.90 7.70 -7.51
N GLN A 161 -22.21 7.72 -7.80
CA GLN A 161 -23.24 7.59 -6.78
C GLN A 161 -23.50 6.16 -6.32
N ASP A 162 -23.25 5.18 -7.15
CA ASP A 162 -23.57 3.77 -6.86
C ASP A 162 -22.30 2.91 -6.87
N GLN A 163 -21.53 2.96 -5.78
CA GLN A 163 -20.46 1.99 -5.61
C GLN A 163 -20.83 1.00 -4.52
N ASP A 164 -20.63 -0.27 -4.83
CA ASP A 164 -20.69 -1.36 -3.87
C ASP A 164 -19.84 -1.01 -2.65
N PHE A 165 -20.36 -1.27 -1.46
CA PHE A 165 -19.68 -1.06 -0.18
C PHE A 165 -18.26 -1.67 -0.17
N ALA A 166 -18.06 -2.81 -0.85
CA ALA A 166 -16.77 -3.44 -0.94
C ALA A 166 -15.71 -2.55 -1.62
N VAL A 167 -16.11 -1.77 -2.64
CA VAL A 167 -15.23 -0.83 -3.35
C VAL A 167 -15.05 0.44 -2.53
N ALA A 168 -16.13 1.05 -2.04
CA ALA A 168 -16.09 2.25 -1.22
C ALA A 168 -15.37 2.02 0.12
N GLY A 169 -15.46 0.83 0.68
CA GLY A 169 -14.76 0.45 1.91
C GLY A 169 -13.25 0.50 1.75
N ARG A 170 -12.70 -0.02 0.65
CA ARG A 170 -11.25 0.00 0.39
C ARG A 170 -10.71 1.42 0.21
N SER A 171 -11.37 2.22 -0.61
CA SER A 171 -10.96 3.60 -0.83
C SER A 171 -11.12 4.46 0.42
N THR A 172 -12.17 4.25 1.21
CA THR A 172 -12.37 4.94 2.48
C THR A 172 -11.27 4.61 3.48
N ILE A 173 -10.92 3.34 3.65
CA ILE A 173 -9.82 2.94 4.55
C ILE A 173 -8.50 3.56 4.09
N ALA A 174 -8.20 3.52 2.78
CA ALA A 174 -6.98 4.10 2.25
C ALA A 174 -6.92 5.63 2.46
N ALA A 175 -8.04 6.34 2.20
CA ALA A 175 -8.15 7.77 2.40
C ALA A 175 -7.99 8.18 3.87
N VAL A 176 -8.68 7.49 4.77
CA VAL A 176 -8.59 7.75 6.23
C VAL A 176 -7.16 7.50 6.73
N ALA A 177 -6.51 6.43 6.27
CA ALA A 177 -5.13 6.15 6.62
C ALA A 177 -4.18 7.27 6.14
N ALA A 178 -4.34 7.75 4.89
CA ALA A 178 -3.55 8.85 4.37
C ALA A 178 -3.77 10.15 5.15
N LEU A 179 -5.04 10.50 5.42
CA LEU A 179 -5.41 11.68 6.19
C LEU A 179 -4.84 11.66 7.62
N HIS A 180 -4.77 10.47 8.23
CA HIS A 180 -4.20 10.31 9.57
C HIS A 180 -2.70 10.59 9.62
N MET A 181 -1.98 10.36 8.54
CA MET A 181 -0.52 10.58 8.46
C MET A 181 -0.14 12.06 8.31
N VAL A 182 -1.03 12.90 7.83
CA VAL A 182 -0.78 14.32 7.60
C VAL A 182 -1.09 15.09 8.89
N ARG A 183 -0.10 15.79 9.40
CA ARG A 183 -0.18 16.59 10.63
C ARG A 183 -0.27 18.07 10.31
#